data_627934ce65db767b1c152a8beeeae663
#
_entry.id   627934ce65db767b1c152a8beeeae663
#
_cell.length_a   1.000
_cell.length_b   1.000
_cell.length_c   1.000
_cell.angle_alpha   90.00
_cell.angle_beta   90.00
_cell.angle_gamma   90.00
#
_symmetry.space_group_name_H-M   'P 1'
#
loop_
_entity.id
_entity.type
_entity.pdbx_description
1 polymer ?
#
loop_
_entity_poly.entity_id
_entity_poly.type
_entity_poly.pdbx_seq_one_letter_code
_entity_poly.pdbx_strand_id
1 'polypeptide(L)'
;MLRRSVFLSMLAIMLAIMLASCGGSPKATELRLWSDNYAFRVTMDPMPPRALEPITYRVVVQDKKTGQPIETGEGRIFATSADRANTSDGFKKENEVGTYSGRLFFATTGDWAAAIQFRRDKNPRMPLERVDWIQGVRPASEPGT
;
A
#
# COMPACT_ATOMS: atom_id res chain seq x y z
N MET A 1 11.07 57.29 19.13
CA MET A 1 11.91 56.43 18.25
C MET A 1 11.99 54.96 18.70
N LEU A 2 11.81 54.63 19.95
CA LEU A 2 11.86 53.22 20.44
C LEU A 2 10.67 52.32 19.99
N ARG A 3 9.51 52.89 19.78
CA ARG A 3 8.30 52.11 19.41
C ARG A 3 8.30 51.53 17.98
N ARG A 4 9.02 52.15 17.05
CA ARG A 4 9.09 51.65 15.64
C ARG A 4 10.03 50.46 15.47
N SER A 5 11.09 50.39 16.27
CA SER A 5 12.08 49.28 16.18
C SER A 5 11.54 47.98 16.74
N VAL A 6 10.68 48.04 17.76
CA VAL A 6 10.05 46.82 18.36
C VAL A 6 9.06 46.17 17.39
N PHE A 7 8.30 46.97 16.62
CA PHE A 7 7.36 46.41 15.62
C PHE A 7 8.05 45.72 14.44
N LEU A 8 9.19 46.27 13.99
CA LEU A 8 9.95 45.63 12.91
C LEU A 8 10.59 44.31 13.37
N SER A 9 11.06 44.23 14.61
CA SER A 9 11.65 43.00 15.16
C SER A 9 10.62 41.90 15.38
N MET A 10 9.39 42.24 15.79
CA MET A 10 8.29 41.25 15.91
C MET A 10 7.82 40.73 14.57
N LEU A 11 7.79 41.55 13.52
CA LEU A 11 7.38 41.14 12.19
C LEU A 11 8.41 40.19 11.56
N ALA A 12 9.71 40.40 11.80
CA ALA A 12 10.76 39.49 11.30
C ALA A 12 10.76 38.12 11.99
N ILE A 13 10.38 38.04 13.26
CA ILE A 13 10.27 36.77 14.01
C ILE A 13 9.04 35.97 13.55
N MET A 14 7.92 36.63 13.24
CA MET A 14 6.73 35.94 12.71
C MET A 14 6.95 35.37 11.32
N LEU A 15 7.77 36.01 10.48
CA LEU A 15 8.07 35.54 9.13
C LEU A 15 9.01 34.30 9.12
N ALA A 16 9.87 34.18 10.14
CA ALA A 16 10.79 33.03 10.25
C ALA A 16 10.11 31.71 10.68
N ILE A 17 8.93 31.78 11.28
CA ILE A 17 8.19 30.58 11.75
C ILE A 17 7.40 29.89 10.62
N MET A 18 7.17 30.58 9.49
CA MET A 18 6.40 30.03 8.35
C MET A 18 7.22 29.13 7.40
N LEU A 19 8.53 29.00 7.58
CA LEU A 19 9.40 28.23 6.68
C LEU A 19 9.76 26.82 7.20
N ALA A 20 9.24 26.38 8.34
CA ALA A 20 9.59 25.12 8.98
C ALA A 20 8.55 23.98 8.75
N SER A 21 7.70 24.07 7.74
CA SER A 21 6.67 23.02 7.50
C SER A 21 6.71 22.46 6.07
N CYS A 22 7.84 21.87 5.69
CA CYS A 22 7.91 21.01 4.50
C CYS A 22 8.75 19.76 4.80
N GLY A 23 8.39 19.04 5.86
CA GLY A 23 8.85 17.68 6.12
C GLY A 23 7.72 16.69 5.85
N GLY A 24 7.19 16.66 4.64
CA GLY A 24 6.28 15.59 4.22
C GLY A 24 7.06 14.28 4.17
N SER A 25 6.80 13.35 5.09
CA SER A 25 7.25 11.97 4.96
C SER A 25 6.89 11.48 3.57
N PRO A 26 7.78 10.79 2.84
CA PRO A 26 7.45 10.24 1.53
C PRO A 26 6.20 9.37 1.69
N LYS A 27 5.11 9.80 1.08
CA LYS A 27 3.85 9.06 1.08
C LYS A 27 4.15 7.71 0.44
N ALA A 28 4.00 6.63 1.19
CA ALA A 28 4.09 5.29 0.64
C ALA A 28 3.21 5.23 -0.62
N THR A 29 3.79 4.80 -1.74
CA THR A 29 3.08 4.72 -3.01
C THR A 29 1.93 3.74 -2.85
N GLU A 30 0.71 4.26 -2.85
CA GLU A 30 -0.51 3.48 -2.74
C GLU A 30 -1.00 3.11 -4.14
N LEU A 31 -1.14 1.82 -4.41
CA LEU A 31 -1.77 1.32 -5.62
C LEU A 31 -3.28 1.23 -5.40
N ARG A 32 -4.05 1.76 -6.35
CA ARG A 32 -5.51 1.74 -6.32
C ARG A 32 -6.04 0.88 -7.45
N LEU A 33 -6.88 -0.10 -7.10
CA LEU A 33 -7.46 -1.07 -8.02
C LEU A 33 -8.96 -1.15 -7.78
N TRP A 34 -9.71 -1.53 -8.81
CA TRP A 34 -11.15 -1.67 -8.75
C TRP A 34 -11.59 -2.94 -9.47
N SER A 35 -12.51 -3.65 -8.84
CA SER A 35 -13.30 -4.71 -9.47
C SER A 35 -14.74 -4.23 -9.73
N ASP A 36 -15.66 -5.13 -9.96
CA ASP A 36 -17.06 -4.76 -10.17
C ASP A 36 -17.68 -4.14 -8.92
N ASN A 37 -17.44 -4.74 -7.75
CA ASN A 37 -18.07 -4.34 -6.49
C ASN A 37 -17.10 -3.78 -5.43
N TYR A 38 -15.78 -3.90 -5.63
CA TYR A 38 -14.79 -3.50 -4.63
C TYR A 38 -13.80 -2.47 -5.13
N ALA A 39 -13.37 -1.62 -4.21
CA ALA A 39 -12.22 -0.74 -4.36
C ALA A 39 -11.12 -1.20 -3.40
N PHE A 40 -9.91 -1.33 -3.93
CA PHE A 40 -8.74 -1.79 -3.18
C PHE A 40 -7.69 -0.68 -3.13
N ARG A 41 -7.16 -0.43 -1.94
CA ARG A 41 -5.96 0.38 -1.74
C ARG A 41 -4.86 -0.52 -1.20
N VAL A 42 -3.79 -0.65 -1.96
CA VAL A 42 -2.72 -1.60 -1.69
C VAL A 42 -1.44 -0.83 -1.39
N THR A 43 -0.87 -1.09 -0.23
CA THR A 43 0.47 -0.64 0.13
C THR A 43 1.36 -1.86 0.37
N MET A 44 2.66 -1.68 0.23
CA MET A 44 3.63 -2.76 0.40
C MET A 44 4.82 -2.29 1.24
N ASP A 45 5.34 -3.20 2.04
CA ASP A 45 6.50 -2.97 2.89
C ASP A 45 7.40 -4.22 2.89
N PRO A 46 8.71 -4.04 2.58
CA PRO A 46 9.39 -2.83 2.11
C PRO A 46 8.97 -2.40 0.70
N MET A 47 9.16 -1.11 0.40
CA MET A 47 8.93 -0.51 -0.91
C MET A 47 10.24 0.12 -1.41
N PRO A 48 10.70 -0.14 -2.65
CA PRO A 48 10.14 -1.08 -3.63
C PRO A 48 10.35 -2.55 -3.25
N PRO A 49 9.49 -3.46 -3.74
CA PRO A 49 9.69 -4.89 -3.55
C PRO A 49 11.02 -5.37 -4.10
N ARG A 50 11.69 -6.26 -3.38
CA ARG A 50 12.96 -6.85 -3.78
C ARG A 50 12.89 -8.37 -3.78
N ALA A 51 13.63 -8.98 -4.70
CA ALA A 51 13.77 -10.43 -4.75
C ALA A 51 14.44 -10.95 -3.47
N LEU A 52 14.07 -12.17 -3.06
CA LEU A 52 14.59 -12.88 -1.89
C LEU A 52 14.32 -12.20 -0.53
N GLU A 53 13.42 -11.22 -0.52
CA GLU A 53 12.97 -10.55 0.69
C GLU A 53 11.45 -10.75 0.86
N PRO A 54 10.95 -10.96 2.09
CA PRO A 54 9.52 -11.03 2.33
C PRO A 54 8.89 -9.64 2.21
N ILE A 55 7.83 -9.54 1.44
CA ILE A 55 7.07 -8.30 1.22
C ILE A 55 5.69 -8.46 1.84
N THR A 56 5.33 -7.57 2.75
CA THR A 56 3.97 -7.50 3.31
C THR A 56 3.11 -6.57 2.48
N TYR A 57 2.03 -7.08 1.96
CA TYR A 57 0.99 -6.30 1.30
C TYR A 57 -0.12 -6.02 2.29
N ARG A 58 -0.48 -4.75 2.41
CA ARG A 58 -1.60 -4.29 3.21
C ARG A 58 -2.67 -3.77 2.27
N VAL A 59 -3.86 -4.34 2.37
CA VAL A 59 -4.96 -4.10 1.44
C VAL A 59 -6.16 -3.59 2.22
N VAL A 60 -6.59 -2.37 1.92
CA VAL A 60 -7.85 -1.83 2.42
C VAL A 60 -8.92 -2.07 1.37
N VAL A 61 -10.00 -2.76 1.75
CA VAL A 61 -11.09 -3.13 0.86
C VAL A 61 -12.35 -2.35 1.23
N GLN A 62 -12.93 -1.70 0.25
CA GLN A 62 -14.14 -0.90 0.40
C GLN A 62 -15.19 -1.34 -0.62
N ASP A 63 -16.46 -1.20 -0.25
CA ASP A 63 -17.56 -1.29 -1.21
C ASP A 63 -17.44 -0.14 -2.21
N LYS A 64 -17.42 -0.47 -3.50
CA LYS A 64 -17.20 0.52 -4.58
C LYS A 64 -18.32 1.56 -4.67
N LYS A 65 -19.55 1.18 -4.32
CA LYS A 65 -20.71 2.08 -4.42
C LYS A 65 -20.86 3.00 -3.21
N THR A 66 -20.63 2.45 -2.01
CA THR A 66 -20.88 3.17 -0.77
C THR A 66 -19.62 3.76 -0.14
N GLY A 67 -18.43 3.26 -0.52
CA GLY A 67 -17.16 3.61 0.11
C GLY A 67 -16.96 3.02 1.50
N GLN A 68 -17.92 2.23 2.00
CA GLN A 68 -17.83 1.61 3.31
C GLN A 68 -16.79 0.50 3.33
N PRO A 69 -15.97 0.40 4.40
CA PRO A 69 -14.99 -0.67 4.53
C PRO A 69 -15.69 -2.03 4.66
N ILE A 70 -15.08 -3.06 4.09
CA ILE A 70 -15.60 -4.43 4.15
C ILE A 70 -14.83 -5.19 5.23
N GLU A 71 -15.47 -5.42 6.36
CA GLU A 71 -14.86 -6.05 7.51
C GLU A 71 -14.88 -7.57 7.48
N THR A 72 -15.90 -8.13 6.83
CA THR A 72 -16.08 -9.58 6.73
C THR A 72 -15.85 -10.02 5.29
N GLY A 73 -14.73 -10.64 5.04
CA GLY A 73 -14.39 -11.11 3.72
C GLY A 73 -13.27 -12.11 3.77
N GLU A 74 -13.02 -12.74 2.63
CA GLU A 74 -11.89 -13.62 2.42
C GLU A 74 -11.28 -13.40 1.05
N GLY A 75 -10.00 -13.67 0.95
CA GLY A 75 -9.29 -13.50 -0.30
C GLY A 75 -7.85 -13.94 -0.20
N ARG A 76 -7.14 -13.73 -1.27
CA ARG A 76 -5.71 -14.01 -1.38
C ARG A 76 -5.03 -13.03 -2.31
N ILE A 77 -3.73 -12.90 -2.10
CA ILE A 77 -2.81 -12.24 -3.03
C ILE A 77 -1.88 -13.29 -3.62
N PHE A 78 -1.56 -13.17 -4.88
CA PHE A 78 -0.63 -14.08 -5.56
C PHE A 78 0.06 -13.39 -6.73
N ALA A 79 1.18 -13.95 -7.14
CA ALA A 79 1.91 -13.46 -8.30
C ALA A 79 2.62 -14.61 -9.03
N THR A 80 2.80 -14.45 -10.33
CA THR A 80 3.48 -15.39 -11.20
C THR A 80 4.46 -14.65 -12.10
N SER A 81 5.69 -15.17 -12.23
CA SER A 81 6.68 -14.66 -13.18
C SER A 81 6.52 -15.29 -14.58
N ALA A 82 7.21 -14.72 -15.55
CA ALA A 82 7.29 -15.30 -16.90
C ALA A 82 7.87 -16.72 -16.90
N ASP A 83 8.80 -17.02 -15.97
CA ASP A 83 9.43 -18.34 -15.80
C ASP A 83 8.58 -19.31 -14.97
N ARG A 84 7.30 -18.97 -14.73
CA ARG A 84 6.33 -19.76 -13.97
C ARG A 84 6.66 -19.97 -12.49
N ALA A 85 7.52 -19.15 -11.91
CA ALA A 85 7.65 -19.08 -10.46
C ALA A 85 6.38 -18.47 -9.86
N ASN A 86 5.92 -18.98 -8.73
CA ASN A 86 4.69 -18.56 -8.08
C ASN A 86 4.94 -18.17 -6.63
N THR A 87 4.19 -17.20 -6.16
CA THR A 87 4.10 -16.85 -4.73
C THR A 87 2.66 -16.49 -4.40
N SER A 88 2.17 -16.90 -3.23
CA SER A 88 0.78 -16.60 -2.83
C SER A 88 0.64 -16.64 -1.32
N ASP A 89 -0.33 -15.88 -0.81
CA ASP A 89 -0.75 -15.92 0.59
C ASP A 89 -2.25 -15.62 0.72
N GLY A 90 -2.91 -16.29 1.67
CA GLY A 90 -4.27 -15.97 2.05
C GLY A 90 -4.33 -14.72 2.92
N PHE A 91 -5.36 -13.90 2.73
CA PHE A 91 -5.53 -12.70 3.52
C PHE A 91 -5.80 -12.99 5.00
N LYS A 92 -5.09 -12.26 5.87
CA LYS A 92 -5.34 -12.17 7.30
C LYS A 92 -5.99 -10.83 7.58
N LYS A 93 -7.09 -10.84 8.33
CA LYS A 93 -7.74 -9.60 8.76
C LYS A 93 -6.87 -8.88 9.79
N GLU A 94 -6.69 -7.58 9.59
CA GLU A 94 -6.00 -6.70 10.53
C GLU A 94 -6.98 -6.07 11.54
N ASN A 95 -6.44 -5.42 12.56
CA ASN A 95 -7.26 -4.71 13.57
C ASN A 95 -7.96 -3.47 13.00
N GLU A 96 -7.37 -2.86 11.97
CA GLU A 96 -7.98 -1.72 11.30
C GLU A 96 -9.12 -2.17 10.40
N VAL A 97 -10.23 -1.43 10.47
CA VAL A 97 -11.47 -1.73 9.76
C VAL A 97 -11.25 -1.87 8.25
N GLY A 98 -11.76 -2.95 7.66
CA GLY A 98 -11.66 -3.22 6.23
C GLY A 98 -10.26 -3.50 5.72
N THR A 99 -9.30 -3.78 6.61
CA THR A 99 -7.91 -3.98 6.28
C THR A 99 -7.49 -5.44 6.40
N TYR A 100 -6.76 -5.88 5.40
CA TYR A 100 -6.24 -7.23 5.27
C TYR A 100 -4.75 -7.20 4.94
N SER A 101 -4.01 -8.23 5.34
CA SER A 101 -2.61 -8.39 4.96
C SER A 101 -2.34 -9.75 4.33
N GLY A 102 -1.35 -9.79 3.48
CA GLY A 102 -0.78 -11.00 2.90
C GLY A 102 0.69 -10.79 2.61
N ARG A 103 1.47 -11.86 2.63
CA ARG A 103 2.92 -11.81 2.43
C ARG A 103 3.32 -12.57 1.18
N LEU A 104 4.07 -11.91 0.31
CA LEU A 104 4.68 -12.54 -0.86
C LEU A 104 6.20 -12.61 -0.73
N PHE A 105 6.78 -13.58 -1.41
CA PHE A 105 8.22 -13.75 -1.53
C PHE A 105 8.56 -13.99 -2.99
N PHE A 106 9.26 -13.05 -3.60
CA PHE A 106 9.65 -13.12 -5.01
C PHE A 106 11.01 -13.80 -5.16
N ALA A 107 11.06 -14.90 -5.89
CA ALA A 107 12.30 -15.65 -6.07
C ALA A 107 13.29 -14.97 -7.03
N THR A 108 12.79 -14.14 -7.95
CA THR A 108 13.59 -13.49 -8.99
C THR A 108 13.17 -12.03 -9.17
N THR A 109 14.07 -11.26 -9.77
CA THR A 109 13.81 -9.88 -10.20
C THR A 109 12.96 -9.83 -11.47
N GLY A 110 12.46 -8.65 -11.80
CA GLY A 110 11.70 -8.40 -13.03
C GLY A 110 10.21 -8.24 -12.77
N ASP A 111 9.42 -8.39 -13.83
CA ASP A 111 7.99 -8.18 -13.80
C ASP A 111 7.25 -9.46 -13.44
N TRP A 112 6.34 -9.34 -12.49
CA TRP A 112 5.45 -10.40 -12.04
C TRP A 112 3.99 -10.00 -12.29
N ALA A 113 3.21 -10.90 -12.87
CA ALA A 113 1.77 -10.76 -12.95
C ALA A 113 1.18 -11.02 -11.56
N ALA A 114 0.81 -9.96 -10.87
CA ALA A 114 0.23 -10.01 -9.53
C ALA A 114 -1.28 -9.86 -9.57
N ALA A 115 -1.97 -10.48 -8.63
CA ALA A 115 -3.42 -10.39 -8.53
C ALA A 115 -3.91 -10.52 -7.08
N ILE A 116 -5.06 -9.89 -6.83
CA ILE A 116 -5.89 -10.11 -5.65
C ILE A 116 -7.17 -10.80 -6.09
N GLN A 117 -7.60 -11.81 -5.33
CA GLN A 117 -8.95 -12.36 -5.37
C GLN A 117 -9.62 -12.11 -4.03
N PHE A 118 -10.87 -11.63 -4.06
CA PHE A 118 -11.59 -11.27 -2.84
C PHE A 118 -13.10 -11.50 -3.01
N ARG A 119 -13.77 -11.90 -1.94
CA ARG A 119 -15.23 -11.89 -1.81
C ARG A 119 -15.66 -11.46 -0.41
N ARG A 120 -16.84 -10.87 -0.32
CA ARG A 120 -17.48 -10.47 0.93
C ARG A 120 -18.05 -11.69 1.66
N ASP A 121 -18.06 -11.60 2.99
CA ASP A 121 -18.81 -12.48 3.90
C ASP A 121 -18.42 -13.96 3.89
N LYS A 122 -17.26 -14.32 3.35
CA LYS A 122 -16.77 -15.70 3.26
C LYS A 122 -17.83 -16.68 2.72
N ASN A 123 -18.73 -16.15 1.90
CA ASN A 123 -19.81 -16.93 1.32
C ASN A 123 -19.35 -17.64 0.03
N PRO A 124 -19.27 -18.99 0.01
CA PRO A 124 -18.80 -19.71 -1.17
C PRO A 124 -19.71 -19.55 -2.41
N ARG A 125 -20.94 -19.07 -2.25
CA ARG A 125 -21.84 -18.77 -3.37
C ARG A 125 -21.54 -17.41 -4.03
N MET A 126 -20.83 -16.53 -3.35
CA MET A 126 -20.40 -15.27 -3.91
C MET A 126 -19.14 -15.50 -4.77
N PRO A 127 -19.10 -14.97 -6.00
CA PRO A 127 -17.92 -15.10 -6.84
C PRO A 127 -16.73 -14.37 -6.21
N LEU A 128 -15.54 -14.96 -6.36
CA LEU A 128 -14.30 -14.24 -6.09
C LEU A 128 -14.06 -13.23 -7.21
N GLU A 129 -14.06 -11.96 -6.87
CA GLU A 129 -13.67 -10.92 -7.81
C GLU A 129 -12.16 -10.81 -7.86
N ARG A 130 -11.62 -10.51 -9.03
CA ARG A 130 -10.19 -10.46 -9.28
C ARG A 130 -9.77 -9.10 -9.81
N VAL A 131 -8.62 -8.62 -9.34
CA VAL A 131 -7.92 -7.46 -9.90
C VAL A 131 -6.45 -7.83 -10.14
N ASP A 132 -5.90 -7.34 -11.24
CA ASP A 132 -4.56 -7.68 -11.70
C ASP A 132 -3.71 -6.42 -11.87
N TRP A 133 -2.38 -6.55 -11.66
CA TRP A 133 -1.39 -5.53 -11.99
C TRP A 133 -0.03 -6.17 -12.27
N ILE A 134 0.87 -5.39 -12.85
CA ILE A 134 2.26 -5.79 -12.99
C ILE A 134 3.06 -5.26 -11.81
N GLN A 135 3.71 -6.18 -11.09
CA GLN A 135 4.58 -5.88 -9.97
C GLN A 135 6.04 -5.97 -10.40
N GLY A 136 6.70 -4.82 -10.48
CA GLY A 136 8.14 -4.78 -10.66
C GLY A 136 8.87 -5.17 -9.37
N VAL A 137 9.83 -6.07 -9.46
CA VAL A 137 10.64 -6.56 -8.35
C VAL A 137 12.11 -6.25 -8.62
N ARG A 138 12.74 -5.52 -7.71
CA ARG A 138 14.15 -5.13 -7.80
C ARG A 138 15.07 -6.25 -7.32
N PRO A 139 16.37 -6.18 -7.65
CA PRO A 139 17.36 -7.08 -7.06
C PRO A 139 17.33 -7.06 -5.53
N ALA A 140 17.72 -8.16 -4.91
CA ALA A 140 17.92 -8.24 -3.47
C ALA A 140 18.84 -7.11 -2.98
N SER A 141 18.66 -6.68 -1.74
CA SER A 141 19.60 -5.74 -1.11
C SER A 141 20.97 -6.42 -1.01
N GLU A 142 22.03 -5.69 -1.34
CA GLU A 142 23.36 -6.21 -1.08
C GLU A 142 23.55 -6.38 0.43
N PRO A 143 24.18 -7.49 0.87
CA PRO A 143 24.58 -7.61 2.28
C PRO A 143 25.47 -6.42 2.62
N GLY A 144 25.09 -5.65 3.63
CA GLY A 144 25.89 -4.50 4.06
C GLY A 144 27.33 -4.92 4.35
N THR A 145 28.28 -4.26 3.69
CA THR A 145 29.71 -4.34 3.97
C THR A 145 30.05 -3.60 5.25
#